data_561e2749f3c02083b367546dd7ff7f11
#
_entry.id   561e2749f3c02083b367546dd7ff7f11
#
_cell.length_a   1.000
_cell.length_b   1.000
_cell.length_c   1.000
_cell.angle_alpha   90.00
_cell.angle_beta   90.00
_cell.angle_gamma   90.00
#
_symmetry.space_group_name_H-M   'P 1'
#
loop_
_entity.id
_entity.type
_entity.pdbx_description
1 polymer ?
#
loop_
_entity_poly.entity_id
_entity_poly.type
_entity_poly.pdbx_seq_one_letter_code
_entity_poly.pdbx_strand_id
1 'polypeptide(L)'
;GIDISDYAIGCAEEDISDDLKVADARELPFDDASFDLVVSINTIHNLDREGVVQALGEIERVSRSFSYVTVDAYRNEEERERMMKWNLTARTILSDSEWVGLFAEAGYKGDYYWFVP
;
A
#
# COMPACT_ATOMS: atom_id res chain seq x y z
N GLY A 1 6.50 -1.59 11.86
CA GLY A 1 5.42 -1.90 10.92
C GLY A 1 4.04 -1.67 11.50
N ILE A 2 3.05 -1.59 10.64
CA ILE A 2 1.65 -1.46 11.04
C ILE A 2 0.77 -2.49 10.33
N ASP A 3 -0.34 -2.85 10.98
CA ASP A 3 -1.45 -3.59 10.38
C ASP A 3 -2.74 -3.10 11.03
N ILE A 4 -3.85 -3.09 10.29
CA ILE A 4 -5.16 -2.73 10.83
C ILE A 4 -5.72 -3.82 11.74
N SER A 5 -5.26 -5.06 11.59
CA SER A 5 -5.70 -6.22 12.34
C SER A 5 -4.93 -6.37 13.65
N ASP A 6 -5.63 -6.23 14.77
CA ASP A 6 -5.07 -6.53 16.10
C ASP A 6 -4.69 -8.01 16.24
N TYR A 7 -5.44 -8.89 15.59
CA TYR A 7 -5.12 -10.31 15.54
C TYR A 7 -3.78 -10.57 14.84
N ALA A 8 -3.55 -9.95 13.68
CA ALA A 8 -2.29 -10.11 12.94
C ALA A 8 -1.10 -9.61 13.76
N ILE A 9 -1.22 -8.44 14.41
CA ILE A 9 -0.18 -7.90 15.29
C ILE A 9 0.07 -8.83 16.48
N GLY A 10 -0.99 -9.39 17.08
CA GLY A 10 -0.89 -10.32 18.21
C GLY A 10 -0.23 -11.66 17.85
N CYS A 11 -0.25 -12.06 16.57
CA CYS A 11 0.37 -13.29 16.06
C CYS A 11 1.80 -13.08 15.53
N ALA A 12 2.35 -11.87 15.65
CA ALA A 12 3.68 -11.56 15.14
C ALA A 12 4.78 -12.35 15.85
N GLU A 13 5.88 -12.57 15.15
CA GLU A 13 7.09 -13.15 15.72
C GLU A 13 7.58 -12.31 16.92
N GLU A 14 8.02 -12.99 17.99
CA GLU A 14 8.35 -12.35 19.27
C GLU A 14 9.45 -11.28 19.13
N ASP A 15 10.43 -11.53 18.28
CA ASP A 15 11.59 -10.65 18.09
C ASP A 15 11.27 -9.35 17.31
N ILE A 16 10.11 -9.26 16.65
CA ILE A 16 9.67 -8.05 15.93
C ILE A 16 8.40 -7.42 16.54
N SER A 17 7.77 -8.07 17.53
CA SER A 17 6.47 -7.65 18.06
C SER A 17 6.48 -6.23 18.66
N ASP A 18 7.59 -5.80 19.26
CA ASP A 18 7.74 -4.46 19.83
C ASP A 18 7.82 -3.36 18.75
N ASP A 19 8.13 -3.73 17.52
CA ASP A 19 8.25 -2.82 16.38
C ASP A 19 6.96 -2.76 15.55
N LEU A 20 5.88 -3.39 16.02
CA LEU A 20 4.60 -3.46 15.33
C LEU A 20 3.50 -2.73 16.11
N LYS A 21 2.60 -2.09 15.36
CA LYS A 21 1.44 -1.39 15.93
C LYS A 21 0.18 -1.69 15.13
N VAL A 22 -0.95 -1.74 15.82
CA VAL A 22 -2.26 -1.69 15.16
C VAL A 22 -2.50 -0.26 14.72
N ALA A 23 -2.61 -0.04 13.42
CA ALA A 23 -2.87 1.27 12.85
C ALA A 23 -3.48 1.17 11.46
N ASP A 24 -4.12 2.25 11.03
CA ASP A 24 -4.70 2.39 9.70
C ASP A 24 -3.71 3.11 8.78
N ALA A 25 -3.45 2.56 7.60
CA ALA A 25 -2.56 3.16 6.61
C ALA A 25 -3.03 4.53 6.12
N ARG A 26 -4.33 4.83 6.25
CA ARG A 26 -4.91 6.14 5.89
C ARG A 26 -4.60 7.24 6.90
N GLU A 27 -4.16 6.87 8.08
CA GLU A 27 -3.80 7.79 9.16
C GLU A 27 -2.67 7.19 9.99
N LEU A 28 -1.43 7.38 9.53
CA LEU A 28 -0.26 6.81 10.17
C LEU A 28 0.10 7.57 11.46
N PRO A 29 0.29 6.87 12.60
CA PRO A 29 0.55 7.48 13.89
C PRO A 29 2.02 7.87 14.07
N PHE A 30 2.59 8.52 13.05
CA PHE A 30 4.00 8.91 13.02
C PHE A 30 4.13 10.35 12.55
N ASP A 31 5.19 11.02 12.99
CA ASP A 31 5.52 12.38 12.57
C ASP A 31 5.96 12.44 11.11
N ASP A 32 5.87 13.63 10.52
CA ASP A 32 6.36 13.90 9.17
C ASP A 32 7.85 13.55 9.08
N ALA A 33 8.26 12.97 7.96
CA ALA A 33 9.65 12.65 7.65
C ALA A 33 10.37 11.85 8.76
N SER A 34 9.66 10.92 9.39
CA SER A 34 10.19 10.14 10.53
C SER A 34 10.90 8.85 10.12
N PHE A 35 10.76 8.41 8.86
CA PHE A 35 11.37 7.17 8.37
C PHE A 35 12.23 7.42 7.13
N ASP A 36 13.40 6.79 7.08
CA ASP A 36 14.28 6.83 5.91
C ASP A 36 13.72 6.06 4.73
N LEU A 37 13.05 4.95 4.99
CA LEU A 37 12.39 4.09 4.00
C LEU A 37 11.00 3.68 4.50
N VAL A 38 10.00 3.85 3.65
CA VAL A 38 8.65 3.35 3.88
C VAL A 38 8.30 2.35 2.78
N VAL A 39 7.82 1.19 3.18
CA VAL A 39 7.50 0.08 2.26
C VAL A 39 6.05 -0.37 2.45
N SER A 40 5.32 -0.51 1.35
CA SER A 40 3.96 -1.08 1.32
C SER A 40 3.90 -2.15 0.24
N ILE A 41 3.73 -3.40 0.64
CA ILE A 41 3.74 -4.55 -0.26
C ILE A 41 2.32 -5.13 -0.37
N ASN A 42 1.70 -4.96 -1.54
CA ASN A 42 0.39 -5.52 -1.87
C ASN A 42 -0.67 -5.31 -0.78
N THR A 43 -0.72 -4.10 -0.21
CA THR A 43 -1.56 -3.78 0.94
C THR A 43 -2.59 -2.69 0.62
N ILE A 44 -2.14 -1.56 0.09
CA ILE A 44 -3.01 -0.38 -0.05
C ILE A 44 -4.14 -0.59 -1.06
N HIS A 45 -4.00 -1.48 -2.03
CA HIS A 45 -5.06 -1.79 -2.99
C HIS A 45 -6.28 -2.47 -2.33
N ASN A 46 -6.16 -2.92 -1.08
CA ASN A 46 -7.29 -3.42 -0.30
C ASN A 46 -8.23 -2.30 0.18
N LEU A 47 -7.78 -1.06 0.13
CA LEU A 47 -8.60 0.12 0.39
C LEU A 47 -9.42 0.50 -0.84
N ASP A 48 -10.49 1.27 -0.65
CA ASP A 48 -11.16 1.93 -1.76
C ASP A 48 -10.27 3.02 -2.37
N ARG A 49 -10.66 3.59 -3.51
CA ARG A 49 -9.87 4.60 -4.22
C ARG A 49 -9.48 5.78 -3.33
N GLU A 50 -10.43 6.31 -2.57
CA GLU A 50 -10.17 7.43 -1.66
C GLU A 50 -9.18 7.04 -0.57
N GLY A 51 -9.34 5.85 0.01
CA GLY A 51 -8.42 5.31 1.00
C GLY A 51 -7.01 5.10 0.46
N VAL A 52 -6.88 4.65 -0.78
CA VAL A 52 -5.58 4.53 -1.46
C VAL A 52 -4.90 5.90 -1.58
N VAL A 53 -5.61 6.93 -2.00
CA VAL A 53 -5.07 8.30 -2.10
C VAL A 53 -4.60 8.80 -0.73
N GLN A 54 -5.40 8.57 0.30
CA GLN A 54 -5.03 8.94 1.68
C GLN A 54 -3.78 8.19 2.15
N ALA A 55 -3.72 6.87 1.92
CA ALA A 55 -2.57 6.06 2.32
C ALA A 55 -1.29 6.46 1.60
N LEU A 56 -1.35 6.74 0.31
CA LEU A 56 -0.21 7.23 -0.46
C LEU A 56 0.28 8.59 0.06
N GLY A 57 -0.64 9.48 0.40
CA GLY A 57 -0.33 10.77 1.03
C GLY A 57 0.39 10.60 2.38
N GLU A 58 -0.05 9.65 3.19
CA GLU A 58 0.58 9.32 4.46
C GLU A 58 1.99 8.71 4.28
N ILE A 59 2.17 7.82 3.31
CA ILE A 59 3.47 7.26 2.96
C ILE A 59 4.45 8.39 2.58
N GLU A 60 4.02 9.32 1.73
CA GLU A 60 4.84 10.51 1.38
C GLU A 60 5.14 11.37 2.61
N ARG A 61 4.15 11.61 3.45
CA ARG A 61 4.30 12.46 4.63
C ARG A 61 5.34 11.94 5.61
N VAL A 62 5.31 10.64 5.93
CA VAL A 62 6.19 10.02 6.93
C VAL A 62 7.56 9.62 6.36
N SER A 63 7.70 9.57 5.04
CA SER A 63 8.95 9.25 4.37
C SER A 63 9.87 10.45 4.28
N ARG A 64 11.09 10.31 4.77
CA ARG A 64 12.12 11.34 4.67
C ARG A 64 12.90 11.25 3.36
N SER A 65 13.17 10.06 2.87
CA SER A 65 14.07 9.85 1.72
C SER A 65 13.48 8.93 0.66
N PHE A 66 13.05 7.73 1.03
CA PHE A 66 12.65 6.69 0.09
C PHE A 66 11.32 6.06 0.47
N SER A 67 10.53 5.73 -0.55
CA SER A 67 9.34 4.90 -0.39
C SER A 67 9.21 3.94 -1.56
N TYR A 68 8.62 2.77 -1.29
CA TYR A 68 8.42 1.72 -2.26
C TYR A 68 7.04 1.08 -2.06
N VAL A 69 6.26 1.04 -3.12
CA VAL A 69 4.89 0.51 -3.08
C VAL A 69 4.72 -0.55 -4.16
N THR A 70 4.20 -1.70 -3.78
CA THR A 70 3.72 -2.68 -4.75
C THR A 70 2.20 -2.81 -4.68
N VAL A 71 1.57 -2.90 -5.84
CA VAL A 71 0.14 -3.13 -6.00
C VAL A 71 -0.11 -4.10 -7.14
N ASP A 72 -1.27 -4.75 -7.10
CA ASP A 72 -1.72 -5.55 -8.23
C ASP A 72 -2.13 -4.61 -9.37
N ALA A 73 -1.67 -4.90 -10.57
CA ALA A 73 -2.02 -4.13 -11.76
C ALA A 73 -2.15 -5.05 -12.99
N TYR A 74 -2.90 -4.63 -13.97
CA TYR A 74 -3.03 -5.31 -15.27
C TYR A 74 -2.66 -4.37 -16.41
N ARG A 75 -2.16 -4.92 -17.50
CA ARG A 75 -1.73 -4.17 -18.70
C ARG A 75 -2.65 -4.40 -19.90
N ASN A 76 -3.45 -5.49 -19.85
CA ASN A 76 -4.37 -5.86 -20.89
C ASN A 76 -5.58 -6.63 -20.33
N GLU A 77 -6.57 -6.92 -21.17
CA GLU A 77 -7.81 -7.57 -20.74
C GLU A 77 -7.59 -9.01 -20.22
N GLU A 78 -6.66 -9.75 -20.82
CA GLU A 78 -6.34 -11.11 -20.36
C GLU A 78 -5.78 -11.10 -18.92
N GLU A 79 -4.87 -10.19 -18.63
CA GLU A 79 -4.33 -10.01 -17.29
C GLU A 79 -5.42 -9.54 -16.31
N ARG A 80 -6.31 -8.65 -16.77
CA ARG A 80 -7.45 -8.19 -15.97
C ARG A 80 -8.36 -9.37 -15.57
N GLU A 81 -8.71 -10.22 -16.52
CA GLU A 81 -9.55 -11.41 -16.24
C GLU A 81 -8.88 -12.36 -15.24
N ARG A 82 -7.57 -12.61 -15.39
CA ARG A 82 -6.84 -13.43 -14.43
C ARG A 82 -6.84 -12.78 -13.04
N MET A 83 -6.59 -11.48 -12.96
CA MET A 83 -6.59 -10.73 -11.71
C MET A 83 -7.95 -10.81 -11.02
N MET A 84 -9.04 -10.66 -11.74
CA MET A 84 -10.39 -10.75 -11.19
C MET A 84 -10.71 -12.12 -10.60
N LYS A 85 -10.19 -13.19 -11.23
CA LYS A 85 -10.32 -14.56 -10.71
C LYS A 85 -9.44 -14.83 -9.49
N TRP A 86 -8.28 -14.20 -9.44
CA TRP A 86 -7.30 -14.36 -8.38
C TRP A 86 -7.60 -13.50 -7.16
N ASN A 87 -8.25 -12.37 -7.36
CA ASN A 87 -8.47 -11.37 -6.32
C ASN A 87 -9.35 -11.89 -5.18
N LEU A 88 -8.87 -11.70 -3.95
CA LEU A 88 -9.60 -12.03 -2.73
C LEU A 88 -10.00 -10.80 -1.93
N THR A 89 -9.14 -9.81 -1.85
CA THR A 89 -9.29 -8.69 -0.89
C THR A 89 -9.15 -7.30 -1.50
N ALA A 90 -8.56 -7.17 -2.69
CA ALA A 90 -8.36 -5.88 -3.31
C ALA A 90 -9.69 -5.24 -3.68
N ARG A 91 -9.90 -3.99 -3.25
CA ARG A 91 -11.07 -3.16 -3.57
C ARG A 91 -10.78 -2.17 -4.71
N THR A 92 -9.51 -1.81 -4.90
CA THR A 92 -9.04 -0.94 -5.97
C THR A 92 -8.25 -1.76 -6.97
N ILE A 93 -8.85 -2.02 -8.12
CA ILE A 93 -8.28 -2.83 -9.20
C ILE A 93 -8.16 -1.94 -10.44
N LEU A 94 -6.93 -1.62 -10.81
CA LEU A 94 -6.63 -0.67 -11.87
C LEU A 94 -5.58 -1.24 -12.84
N SER A 95 -5.57 -0.68 -14.05
CA SER A 95 -4.46 -0.90 -14.97
C SER A 95 -3.19 -0.18 -14.48
N ASP A 96 -2.06 -0.54 -15.05
CA ASP A 96 -0.78 0.12 -14.77
C ASP A 96 -0.85 1.63 -15.02
N SER A 97 -1.43 2.06 -16.15
CA SER A 97 -1.58 3.48 -16.48
C SER A 97 -2.53 4.23 -15.53
N GLU A 98 -3.60 3.59 -15.09
CA GLU A 98 -4.52 4.15 -14.10
C GLU A 98 -3.85 4.31 -12.74
N TRP A 99 -3.01 3.35 -12.32
CA TRP A 99 -2.21 3.46 -11.11
C TRP A 99 -1.24 4.65 -11.17
N VAL A 100 -0.55 4.84 -12.29
CA VAL A 100 0.36 5.99 -12.47
C VAL A 100 -0.41 7.31 -12.31
N GLY A 101 -1.61 7.40 -12.88
CA GLY A 101 -2.48 8.57 -12.69
C GLY A 101 -2.89 8.78 -11.24
N LEU A 102 -3.18 7.70 -10.52
CA LEU A 102 -3.56 7.76 -9.11
C LEU A 102 -2.38 8.19 -8.21
N PHE A 103 -1.18 7.70 -8.50
CA PHE A 103 0.03 8.14 -7.81
C PHE A 103 0.26 9.65 -7.98
N ALA A 104 0.09 10.16 -9.20
CA ALA A 104 0.19 11.60 -9.48
C ALA A 104 -0.87 12.40 -8.72
N GLU A 105 -2.12 11.93 -8.70
CA GLU A 105 -3.22 12.55 -7.95
C GLU A 105 -2.92 12.63 -6.45
N ALA A 106 -2.37 11.56 -5.89
CA ALA A 106 -2.01 11.49 -4.47
C ALA A 106 -0.72 12.22 -4.12
N GLY A 107 0.05 12.69 -5.10
CA GLY A 107 1.35 13.32 -4.88
C GLY A 107 2.45 12.32 -4.50
N TYR A 108 2.27 11.04 -4.81
CA TYR A 108 3.25 9.99 -4.53
C TYR A 108 4.42 10.08 -5.52
N LYS A 109 5.64 10.23 -5.00
CA LYS A 109 6.88 10.41 -5.77
C LYS A 109 7.89 9.28 -5.57
N GLY A 110 7.53 8.27 -4.78
CA GLY A 110 8.41 7.13 -4.51
C GLY A 110 8.44 6.11 -5.63
N ASP A 111 9.15 5.03 -5.39
CA ASP A 111 9.26 3.92 -6.31
C ASP A 111 8.06 2.99 -6.19
N TYR A 112 7.79 2.23 -7.25
CA TYR A 112 6.69 1.28 -7.28
C TYR A 112 6.98 0.09 -8.19
N TYR A 113 6.23 -0.97 -7.98
CA TYR A 113 6.28 -2.17 -8.81
C TYR A 113 4.88 -2.77 -8.97
N TRP A 114 4.60 -3.34 -10.15
CA TRP A 114 3.35 -4.02 -10.44
C TRP A 114 3.47 -5.52 -10.17
N PHE A 115 2.59 -6.03 -9.34
CA PHE A 115 2.36 -7.47 -9.27
C PHE A 115 1.27 -7.83 -10.29
N VAL A 116 1.58 -8.76 -11.21
CA VAL A 116 0.66 -9.23 -12.23
C VAL A 116 0.42 -10.72 -11.99
N PRO A 117 -0.78 -11.11 -11.54
CA PRO A 117 -1.12 -12.52 -11.28
C PRO A 117 -1.07 -13.41 -12.50
#